data_5e3c414c8354f0e69e759fc37f6ed22e
#
_entry.id   5e3c414c8354f0e69e759fc37f6ed22e
#
_cell.length_a   1.000
_cell.length_b   1.000
_cell.length_c   1.000
_cell.angle_alpha   90.00
_cell.angle_beta   90.00
_cell.angle_gamma   90.00
#
_symmetry.space_group_name_H-M   'P 1'
#
loop_
_entity.id
_entity.type
_entity.pdbx_description
1 polymer ?
#
loop_
_entity_poly.entity_id
_entity_poly.type
_entity_poly.pdbx_seq_one_letter_code
_entity_poly.pdbx_strand_id
1 'polypeptide(L)'
;VYTLASIVVIVPLALWLAHLLRATFRRLRLVLTFALLLPALTPPSVLAVLFLMVFHGKNGLLNQLFVMPLGIFSEQALGHGLGPVSWLKDPDFILSGLVLQTVWRWTGFMTFFILAGMEGIPRVYYEAARLATGSRWQHFWHVTLPQLRPVLLFVAVYLVVDGFSLFSGAFVLLG
;
A
#
# COMPACT_ATOMS: atom_id res chain seq x y z
N VAL A 1 5.89 4.33 15.27
CA VAL A 1 4.51 4.59 14.80
C VAL A 1 4.43 4.44 13.29
N TYR A 2 5.24 5.16 12.51
CA TYR A 2 5.26 5.13 11.04
C TYR A 2 5.33 3.70 10.44
N THR A 3 6.32 2.91 10.82
CA THR A 3 6.53 1.55 10.29
C THR A 3 5.32 0.64 10.56
N LEU A 4 4.77 0.70 11.78
CA LEU A 4 3.57 -0.07 12.12
C LEU A 4 2.36 0.37 11.32
N ALA A 5 2.14 1.69 11.17
CA ALA A 5 1.06 2.22 10.37
C ALA A 5 1.17 1.76 8.91
N SER A 6 2.38 1.81 8.32
CA SER A 6 2.64 1.35 6.96
C SER A 6 2.36 -0.15 6.80
N ILE A 7 2.83 -1.00 7.72
CA ILE A 7 2.59 -2.45 7.68
C ILE A 7 1.08 -2.76 7.75
N VAL A 8 0.37 -2.12 8.69
CA VAL A 8 -1.07 -2.34 8.90
C VAL A 8 -1.89 -1.99 7.65
N VAL A 9 -1.44 -1.02 6.86
CA VAL A 9 -2.12 -0.62 5.62
C VAL A 9 -1.65 -1.46 4.42
N ILE A 10 -0.33 -1.61 4.24
CA ILE A 10 0.24 -2.26 3.06
C ILE A 10 -0.10 -3.75 3.01
N VAL A 11 0.03 -4.48 4.13
CA VAL A 11 -0.15 -5.94 4.12
C VAL A 11 -1.58 -6.35 3.75
N PRO A 12 -2.66 -5.81 4.35
CA PRO A 12 -4.01 -6.12 3.94
C PRO A 12 -4.33 -5.70 2.50
N LEU A 13 -3.84 -4.50 2.09
CA LEU A 13 -4.06 -3.99 0.75
C LEU A 13 -3.35 -4.86 -0.30
N ALA A 14 -2.11 -5.27 -0.05
CA ALA A 14 -1.36 -6.16 -0.92
C ALA A 14 -1.98 -7.57 -1.00
N LEU A 15 -2.49 -8.11 0.11
CA LEU A 15 -3.24 -9.38 0.12
C LEU A 15 -4.52 -9.27 -0.72
N TRP A 16 -5.25 -8.18 -0.58
CA TRP A 16 -6.48 -7.94 -1.34
C TRP A 16 -6.19 -7.82 -2.84
N LEU A 17 -5.18 -7.03 -3.22
CA LEU A 17 -4.76 -6.88 -4.62
C LEU A 17 -4.25 -8.20 -5.20
N ALA A 18 -3.45 -8.97 -4.47
CA ALA A 18 -2.98 -10.28 -4.91
C ALA A 18 -4.15 -11.25 -5.15
N HIS A 19 -5.18 -11.22 -4.28
CA HIS A 19 -6.38 -12.02 -4.47
C HIS A 19 -7.16 -11.61 -5.73
N LEU A 20 -7.33 -10.32 -5.98
CA LEU A 20 -7.96 -9.80 -7.21
C LEU A 20 -7.18 -10.17 -8.46
N LEU A 21 -5.86 -10.00 -8.44
CA LEU A 21 -4.98 -10.33 -9.57
C LEU A 21 -5.01 -11.82 -9.87
N ARG A 22 -5.10 -12.68 -8.85
CA ARG A 22 -5.22 -14.14 -9.04
C ARG A 22 -6.48 -14.53 -9.81
N ALA A 23 -7.58 -13.80 -9.64
CA ALA A 23 -8.84 -14.02 -10.35
C ALA A 23 -8.84 -13.46 -11.78
N THR A 24 -7.84 -12.66 -12.15
CA THR A 24 -7.77 -11.94 -13.43
C THR A 24 -7.13 -12.80 -14.53
N PHE A 25 -7.51 -12.56 -15.77
CA PHE A 25 -6.92 -13.23 -16.96
C PHE A 25 -5.40 -13.02 -17.03
N ARG A 26 -4.67 -14.06 -17.44
CA ARG A 26 -3.19 -14.09 -17.41
C ARG A 26 -2.53 -12.87 -18.05
N ARG A 27 -2.99 -12.42 -19.23
CA ARG A 27 -2.40 -11.27 -19.93
C ARG A 27 -2.60 -9.96 -19.15
N LEU A 28 -3.83 -9.70 -18.72
CA LEU A 28 -4.16 -8.51 -17.95
C LEU A 28 -3.45 -8.51 -16.59
N ARG A 29 -3.37 -9.67 -15.92
CA ARG A 29 -2.63 -9.84 -14.67
C ARG A 29 -1.16 -9.45 -14.82
N LEU A 30 -0.48 -9.89 -15.90
CA LEU A 30 0.91 -9.51 -16.16
C LEU A 30 1.05 -7.99 -16.29
N VAL A 31 0.23 -7.36 -17.13
CA VAL A 31 0.27 -5.90 -17.32
C VAL A 31 0.04 -5.15 -16.01
N LEU A 32 -0.98 -5.54 -15.24
CA LEU A 32 -1.29 -4.91 -13.96
C LEU A 32 -0.18 -5.13 -12.93
N THR A 33 0.42 -6.32 -12.88
CA THR A 33 1.53 -6.61 -11.97
C THR A 33 2.75 -5.75 -12.30
N PHE A 34 3.11 -5.63 -13.59
CA PHE A 34 4.19 -4.74 -14.01
C PHE A 34 3.88 -3.27 -13.68
N ALA A 35 2.66 -2.80 -13.95
CA ALA A 35 2.26 -1.44 -13.63
C ALA A 35 2.36 -1.14 -12.12
N LEU A 36 1.97 -2.10 -11.28
CA LEU A 36 2.07 -1.99 -9.82
C LEU A 36 3.52 -2.04 -9.31
N LEU A 37 4.47 -2.61 -10.07
CA LEU A 37 5.88 -2.64 -9.70
C LEU A 37 6.61 -1.33 -10.01
N LEU A 38 6.14 -0.52 -10.96
CA LEU A 38 6.80 0.71 -11.40
C LEU A 38 7.15 1.68 -10.25
N PRO A 39 6.25 1.94 -9.27
CA PRO A 39 6.58 2.81 -8.16
C PRO A 39 7.79 2.34 -7.34
N ALA A 40 7.90 1.04 -7.10
CA ALA A 40 9.00 0.49 -6.31
C ALA A 40 10.36 0.57 -7.03
N LEU A 41 10.34 0.54 -8.36
CA LEU A 41 11.55 0.65 -9.20
C LEU A 41 12.02 2.10 -9.38
N THR A 42 11.18 3.08 -9.01
CA THR A 42 11.52 4.49 -9.15
C THR A 42 12.53 4.92 -8.07
N PRO A 43 13.61 5.65 -8.44
CA PRO A 43 14.57 6.16 -7.47
C PRO A 43 13.92 7.02 -6.38
N PRO A 44 14.35 6.91 -5.12
CA PRO A 44 13.77 7.67 -4.01
C PRO A 44 13.73 9.19 -4.21
N SER A 45 14.78 9.75 -4.82
CA SER A 45 14.86 11.18 -5.13
C SER A 45 13.80 11.65 -6.13
N VAL A 46 13.53 10.85 -7.17
CA VAL A 46 12.48 11.15 -8.16
C VAL A 46 11.11 11.08 -7.51
N LEU A 47 10.88 10.05 -6.67
CA LEU A 47 9.64 9.94 -5.89
C LEU A 47 9.44 11.12 -4.97
N ALA A 48 10.49 11.57 -4.27
CA ALA A 48 10.39 12.73 -3.38
C ALA A 48 9.94 13.97 -4.15
N VAL A 49 10.55 14.28 -5.31
CA VAL A 49 10.15 15.42 -6.15
C VAL A 49 8.70 15.27 -6.64
N LEU A 50 8.31 14.08 -7.07
CA LEU A 50 6.94 13.81 -7.52
C LEU A 50 5.94 14.04 -6.40
N PHE A 51 6.22 13.54 -5.20
CA PHE A 51 5.35 13.72 -4.05
C PHE A 51 5.36 15.14 -3.48
N LEU A 52 6.44 15.93 -3.65
CA LEU A 52 6.41 17.36 -3.37
C LEU A 52 5.35 18.08 -4.23
N MET A 53 5.18 17.68 -5.50
CA MET A 53 4.13 18.23 -6.36
C MET A 53 2.74 17.74 -5.95
N VAL A 54 2.60 16.46 -5.61
CA VAL A 54 1.32 15.85 -5.18
C VAL A 54 0.84 16.45 -3.87
N PHE A 55 1.75 16.64 -2.91
CA PHE A 55 1.48 17.14 -1.55
C PHE A 55 1.57 18.66 -1.41
N HIS A 56 1.76 19.39 -2.50
CA HIS A 56 1.86 20.85 -2.44
C HIS A 56 0.60 21.48 -1.82
N GLY A 57 0.78 22.38 -0.84
CA GLY A 57 -0.31 22.89 -0.01
C GLY A 57 -1.45 23.54 -0.80
N LYS A 58 -1.16 24.48 -1.74
CA LYS A 58 -2.19 25.21 -2.48
C LYS A 58 -2.62 24.52 -3.77
N ASN A 59 -1.66 24.01 -4.54
CA ASN A 59 -1.88 23.50 -5.90
C ASN A 59 -1.59 21.99 -6.03
N GLY A 60 -1.45 21.27 -4.92
CA GLY A 60 -1.18 19.84 -4.91
C GLY A 60 -2.36 19.02 -5.44
N LEU A 61 -2.06 17.95 -6.18
CA LEU A 61 -3.07 17.07 -6.77
C LEU A 61 -4.01 16.50 -5.71
N LEU A 62 -3.52 16.14 -4.53
CA LEU A 62 -4.37 15.63 -3.45
C LEU A 62 -5.39 16.67 -2.97
N ASN A 63 -4.97 17.89 -2.78
CA ASN A 63 -5.87 18.95 -2.35
C ASN A 63 -6.93 19.25 -3.42
N GLN A 64 -6.53 19.31 -4.69
CA GLN A 64 -7.45 19.62 -5.78
C GLN A 64 -8.45 18.49 -6.08
N LEU A 65 -8.01 17.22 -6.01
CA LEU A 65 -8.83 16.08 -6.41
C LEU A 65 -9.68 15.51 -5.26
N PHE A 66 -9.20 15.59 -4.03
CA PHE A 66 -9.85 14.93 -2.90
C PHE A 66 -10.29 15.90 -1.80
N VAL A 67 -9.43 16.80 -1.37
CA VAL A 67 -9.72 17.66 -0.21
C VAL A 67 -10.78 18.70 -0.57
N MET A 68 -10.58 19.45 -1.66
CA MET A 68 -11.52 20.50 -2.09
C MET A 68 -12.89 19.96 -2.53
N PRO A 69 -12.98 18.93 -3.43
CA PRO A 69 -14.28 18.45 -3.90
C PRO A 69 -15.07 17.68 -2.85
N LEU A 70 -14.40 16.95 -1.96
CA LEU A 70 -15.06 16.12 -0.96
C LEU A 70 -15.36 16.87 0.34
N GLY A 71 -14.79 18.06 0.55
CA GLY A 71 -14.95 18.83 1.78
C GLY A 71 -14.50 18.07 3.05
N ILE A 72 -13.65 17.06 2.89
CA ILE A 72 -13.28 16.10 3.96
C ILE A 72 -12.63 16.84 5.15
N PHE A 73 -11.98 17.96 4.87
CA PHE A 73 -11.35 18.84 5.86
C PHE A 73 -11.97 20.23 5.87
N SER A 74 -13.27 20.34 5.62
CA SER A 74 -13.99 21.61 5.71
C SER A 74 -14.00 22.12 7.15
N GLU A 75 -14.13 23.45 7.30
CA GLU A 75 -14.23 24.14 8.58
C GLU A 75 -15.24 23.49 9.56
N GLN A 76 -16.30 22.88 9.00
CA GLN A 76 -17.36 22.19 9.74
C GLN A 76 -16.95 20.81 10.29
N ALA A 77 -15.97 20.14 9.70
CA ALA A 77 -15.58 18.78 10.11
C ALA A 77 -14.53 18.77 11.23
N LEU A 78 -13.65 19.78 11.29
CA LEU A 78 -12.52 19.80 12.22
C LEU A 78 -12.46 21.07 13.11
N GLY A 79 -13.41 22.00 12.98
CA GLY A 79 -13.50 23.19 13.84
C GLY A 79 -12.40 24.23 13.61
N HIS A 80 -11.53 24.04 12.67
CA HIS A 80 -10.48 24.97 12.25
C HIS A 80 -10.60 25.18 10.75
N GLY A 81 -10.61 26.45 10.31
CA GLY A 81 -10.62 26.81 8.89
C GLY A 81 -9.38 26.30 8.16
N LEU A 82 -9.36 25.03 7.87
CA LEU A 82 -8.29 24.43 7.09
C LEU A 82 -8.51 24.80 5.63
N GLY A 83 -7.77 25.80 5.19
CA GLY A 83 -7.44 25.97 3.79
C GLY A 83 -6.79 24.68 3.22
N PRO A 84 -6.20 24.73 2.05
CA PRO A 84 -5.53 23.59 1.45
C PRO A 84 -4.51 22.98 2.45
N VAL A 85 -4.65 21.68 2.72
CA VAL A 85 -3.82 20.95 3.70
C VAL A 85 -2.36 20.96 3.29
N SER A 86 -1.48 21.36 4.20
CA SER A 86 -0.03 21.33 4.00
C SER A 86 0.55 19.99 4.46
N TRP A 87 0.38 18.94 3.65
CA TRP A 87 0.73 17.55 3.96
C TRP A 87 2.15 17.33 4.50
N LEU A 88 3.11 18.20 4.15
CA LEU A 88 4.53 18.04 4.51
C LEU A 88 5.00 19.09 5.51
N LYS A 89 4.21 20.14 5.82
CA LYS A 89 4.59 21.22 6.73
C LYS A 89 3.81 21.19 8.03
N ASP A 90 2.61 20.63 8.00
CA ASP A 90 1.75 20.55 9.17
C ASP A 90 2.09 19.28 9.98
N PRO A 91 2.50 19.40 11.26
CA PRO A 91 2.87 18.27 12.12
C PRO A 91 1.80 17.17 12.17
N ASP A 92 0.53 17.54 12.09
CA ASP A 92 -0.59 16.59 12.18
C ASP A 92 -0.72 15.73 10.91
N PHE A 93 -0.27 16.22 9.76
CA PHE A 93 -0.41 15.55 8.46
C PHE A 93 0.88 14.94 7.91
N ILE A 94 2.07 15.31 8.42
CA ILE A 94 3.37 14.78 7.97
C ILE A 94 3.38 13.25 7.99
N LEU A 95 2.94 12.64 9.09
CA LEU A 95 2.95 11.19 9.24
C LEU A 95 2.05 10.51 8.19
N SER A 96 0.87 11.05 7.97
CA SER A 96 -0.08 10.52 6.98
C SER A 96 0.45 10.67 5.54
N GLY A 97 1.09 11.78 5.22
CA GLY A 97 1.75 11.99 3.93
C GLY A 97 2.86 10.98 3.67
N LEU A 98 3.74 10.76 4.65
CA LEU A 98 4.81 9.76 4.54
C LEU A 98 4.28 8.32 4.42
N VAL A 99 3.25 7.97 5.19
CA VAL A 99 2.60 6.65 5.09
C VAL A 99 1.96 6.48 3.72
N LEU A 100 1.25 7.49 3.20
CA LEU A 100 0.60 7.43 1.89
C LEU A 100 1.61 7.23 0.76
N GLN A 101 2.75 7.95 0.79
CA GLN A 101 3.85 7.76 -0.15
C GLN A 101 4.39 6.32 -0.10
N THR A 102 4.62 5.80 1.09
CA THR A 102 5.15 4.46 1.30
C THR A 102 4.17 3.38 0.84
N VAL A 103 2.89 3.55 1.17
CA VAL A 103 1.82 2.66 0.70
C VAL A 103 1.80 2.62 -0.83
N TRP A 104 1.81 3.77 -1.49
CA TRP A 104 1.83 3.83 -2.94
C TRP A 104 3.07 3.16 -3.54
N ARG A 105 4.25 3.37 -2.94
CA ARG A 105 5.52 2.82 -3.41
C ARG A 105 5.59 1.30 -3.27
N TRP A 106 5.25 0.77 -2.10
CA TRP A 106 5.55 -0.62 -1.75
C TRP A 106 4.39 -1.59 -1.94
N THR A 107 3.15 -1.12 -1.98
CA THR A 107 1.99 -2.03 -2.10
C THR A 107 2.07 -2.94 -3.31
N GLY A 108 2.45 -2.39 -4.48
CA GLY A 108 2.57 -3.19 -5.71
C GLY A 108 3.66 -4.25 -5.62
N PHE A 109 4.82 -3.90 -5.06
CA PHE A 109 5.93 -4.82 -4.87
C PHE A 109 5.57 -5.95 -3.90
N MET A 110 4.94 -5.61 -2.78
CA MET A 110 4.45 -6.62 -1.81
C MET A 110 3.34 -7.50 -2.40
N THR A 111 2.47 -6.92 -3.21
CA THR A 111 1.44 -7.67 -3.95
C THR A 111 2.06 -8.74 -4.86
N PHE A 112 3.15 -8.42 -5.54
CA PHE A 112 3.87 -9.37 -6.39
C PHE A 112 4.38 -10.58 -5.61
N PHE A 113 5.03 -10.37 -4.45
CA PHE A 113 5.52 -11.47 -3.61
C PHE A 113 4.38 -12.32 -3.05
N ILE A 114 3.31 -11.69 -2.59
CA ILE A 114 2.14 -12.40 -2.07
C ILE A 114 1.46 -13.20 -3.17
N LEU A 115 1.32 -12.63 -4.38
CA LEU A 115 0.76 -13.33 -5.53
C LEU A 115 1.60 -14.55 -5.92
N ALA A 116 2.92 -14.40 -5.99
CA ALA A 116 3.84 -15.50 -6.25
C ALA A 116 3.71 -16.61 -5.17
N GLY A 117 3.63 -16.22 -3.90
CA GLY A 117 3.37 -17.13 -2.80
C GLY A 117 2.04 -17.87 -2.94
N MET A 118 0.96 -17.17 -3.33
CA MET A 118 -0.35 -17.80 -3.59
C MET A 118 -0.33 -18.76 -4.77
N GLU A 119 0.46 -18.51 -5.80
CA GLU A 119 0.62 -19.39 -6.95
C GLU A 119 1.46 -20.64 -6.63
N GLY A 120 2.38 -20.51 -5.66
CA GLY A 120 3.19 -21.63 -5.17
C GLY A 120 2.42 -22.64 -4.32
N ILE A 121 1.20 -22.35 -3.84
CA ILE A 121 0.41 -23.27 -3.03
C ILE A 121 -0.10 -24.42 -3.91
N PRO A 122 0.26 -25.70 -3.61
CA PRO A 122 -0.20 -26.84 -4.36
C PRO A 122 -1.73 -26.97 -4.40
N ARG A 123 -2.27 -27.32 -5.56
CA ARG A 123 -3.73 -27.43 -5.77
C ARG A 123 -4.40 -28.43 -4.84
N VAL A 124 -3.67 -29.47 -4.44
CA VAL A 124 -4.18 -30.51 -3.55
C VAL A 124 -4.75 -29.96 -2.23
N TYR A 125 -4.18 -28.89 -1.69
CA TYR A 125 -4.70 -28.25 -0.48
C TYR A 125 -6.07 -27.62 -0.71
N TYR A 126 -6.29 -27.00 -1.86
CA TYR A 126 -7.58 -26.40 -2.22
C TYR A 126 -8.64 -27.47 -2.55
N GLU A 127 -8.22 -28.58 -3.16
CA GLU A 127 -9.10 -29.73 -3.44
C GLU A 127 -9.57 -30.39 -2.14
N ALA A 128 -8.66 -30.65 -1.22
CA ALA A 128 -9.00 -31.18 0.10
C ALA A 128 -9.93 -30.24 0.87
N ALA A 129 -9.67 -28.93 0.82
CA ALA A 129 -10.51 -27.93 1.48
C ALA A 129 -11.93 -27.88 0.89
N ARG A 130 -12.08 -28.05 -0.43
CA ARG A 130 -13.41 -28.11 -1.09
C ARG A 130 -14.26 -29.28 -0.64
N LEU A 131 -13.62 -30.42 -0.29
CA LEU A 131 -14.33 -31.56 0.24
C LEU A 131 -14.82 -31.34 1.68
N ALA A 132 -14.08 -30.54 2.45
CA ALA A 132 -14.41 -30.22 3.84
C ALA A 132 -15.41 -29.07 3.98
N THR A 133 -15.35 -28.06 3.09
CA THR A 133 -16.20 -26.86 3.17
C THR A 133 -16.35 -26.19 1.81
N GLY A 134 -17.55 -25.68 1.51
CA GLY A 134 -17.84 -24.92 0.28
C GLY A 134 -17.51 -23.42 0.34
N SER A 135 -17.13 -22.88 1.50
CA SER A 135 -16.93 -21.46 1.71
C SER A 135 -15.55 -20.99 1.25
N ARG A 136 -15.52 -20.04 0.29
CA ARG A 136 -14.26 -19.39 -0.18
C ARG A 136 -13.54 -18.65 0.94
N TRP A 137 -14.28 -18.06 1.89
CA TRP A 137 -13.74 -17.36 3.05
C TRP A 137 -12.99 -18.31 3.98
N GLN A 138 -13.55 -19.48 4.24
CA GLN A 138 -12.90 -20.52 5.04
C GLN A 138 -11.63 -21.05 4.36
N HIS A 139 -11.63 -21.23 3.02
CA HIS A 139 -10.43 -21.61 2.27
C HIS A 139 -9.33 -20.56 2.41
N PHE A 140 -9.67 -19.28 2.38
CA PHE A 140 -8.70 -18.21 2.58
C PHE A 140 -8.04 -18.27 3.96
N TRP A 141 -8.83 -18.36 5.02
CA TRP A 141 -8.32 -18.35 6.40
C TRP A 141 -7.60 -19.63 6.81
N HIS A 142 -8.06 -20.82 6.37
CA HIS A 142 -7.53 -22.10 6.81
C HIS A 142 -6.50 -22.72 5.85
N VAL A 143 -6.47 -22.31 4.59
CA VAL A 143 -5.51 -22.84 3.61
C VAL A 143 -4.56 -21.73 3.13
N THR A 144 -5.09 -20.65 2.54
CA THR A 144 -4.25 -19.65 1.88
C THR A 144 -3.39 -18.89 2.89
N LEU A 145 -3.99 -18.33 3.93
CA LEU A 145 -3.28 -17.49 4.91
C LEU A 145 -2.20 -18.27 5.70
N PRO A 146 -2.44 -19.49 6.20
CA PRO A 146 -1.40 -20.27 6.87
C PRO A 146 -0.22 -20.61 5.95
N GLN A 147 -0.48 -20.96 4.69
CA GLN A 147 0.57 -21.28 3.71
C GLN A 147 1.36 -20.04 3.29
N LEU A 148 0.77 -18.86 3.39
CA LEU A 148 1.44 -17.57 3.10
C LEU A 148 2.28 -17.05 4.27
N ARG A 149 2.25 -17.65 5.46
CA ARG A 149 2.99 -17.18 6.63
C ARG A 149 4.46 -16.83 6.34
N PRO A 150 5.25 -17.67 5.64
CA PRO A 150 6.65 -17.34 5.36
C PRO A 150 6.79 -16.12 4.45
N VAL A 151 5.90 -15.95 3.46
CA VAL A 151 5.88 -14.79 2.58
C VAL A 151 5.45 -13.54 3.32
N LEU A 152 4.44 -13.64 4.19
CA LEU A 152 3.98 -12.51 5.01
C LEU A 152 5.05 -12.08 6.02
N LEU A 153 5.79 -13.02 6.59
CA LEU A 153 6.94 -12.73 7.44
C LEU A 153 8.01 -11.97 6.67
N PHE A 154 8.36 -12.44 5.46
CA PHE A 154 9.30 -11.73 4.58
C PHE A 154 8.84 -10.29 4.29
N VAL A 155 7.56 -10.11 3.90
CA VAL A 155 6.96 -8.80 3.63
C VAL A 155 7.05 -7.90 4.87
N ALA A 156 6.71 -8.42 6.04
CA ALA A 156 6.77 -7.67 7.29
C ALA A 156 8.20 -7.24 7.64
N VAL A 157 9.16 -8.17 7.56
CA VAL A 157 10.59 -7.88 7.82
C VAL A 157 11.13 -6.84 6.82
N TYR A 158 10.79 -6.98 5.54
CA TYR A 158 11.19 -6.02 4.52
C TYR A 158 10.68 -4.60 4.84
N LEU A 159 9.39 -4.46 5.17
CA LEU A 159 8.79 -3.17 5.52
C LEU A 159 9.36 -2.59 6.82
N VAL A 160 9.78 -3.43 7.76
CA VAL A 160 10.50 -2.97 8.98
C VAL A 160 11.85 -2.39 8.59
N VAL A 161 12.64 -3.09 7.76
CA VAL A 161 13.96 -2.62 7.30
C VAL A 161 13.83 -1.32 6.48
N ASP A 162 12.86 -1.25 5.57
CA ASP A 162 12.57 -0.02 4.81
C ASP A 162 12.15 1.14 5.74
N GLY A 163 11.37 0.85 6.77
CA GLY A 163 10.97 1.83 7.77
C GLY A 163 12.15 2.46 8.53
N PHE A 164 13.22 1.72 8.76
CA PHE A 164 14.47 2.27 9.32
C PHE A 164 15.28 3.08 8.29
N SER A 165 15.09 2.80 7.00
CA SER A 165 15.74 3.53 5.90
C SER A 165 15.00 4.83 5.51
N LEU A 166 13.91 5.15 6.20
CA LEU A 166 13.06 6.32 5.94
C LEU A 166 13.83 7.65 5.96
N PHE A 167 14.92 7.72 6.73
CA PHE A 167 15.70 8.95 6.89
C PHE A 167 16.06 9.61 5.55
N SER A 168 16.48 8.81 4.57
CA SER A 168 16.87 9.34 3.25
C SER A 168 15.69 9.98 2.49
N GLY A 169 14.51 9.35 2.53
CA GLY A 169 13.32 9.87 1.87
C GLY A 169 12.70 11.05 2.61
N ALA A 170 12.63 10.97 3.93
CA ALA A 170 12.11 12.05 4.77
C ALA A 170 13.01 13.30 4.72
N PHE A 171 14.33 13.13 4.70
CA PHE A 171 15.27 14.25 4.59
C PHE A 171 15.10 15.04 3.27
N VAL A 172 14.86 14.35 2.16
CA VAL A 172 14.62 15.01 0.86
C VAL A 172 13.24 15.66 0.78
N LEU A 173 12.25 15.11 1.48
CA LEU A 173 10.87 15.62 1.47
C LEU A 173 10.65 16.78 2.45
N LEU A 174 11.35 16.79 3.57
CA LEU A 174 11.11 17.73 4.69
C LEU A 174 12.23 18.78 4.83
N GLY A 175 13.39 18.57 4.22
CA GLY A 175 14.52 19.51 4.18
C GLY A 175 14.35 20.50 3.10
#